data_97bbcabd84152214891e6b2b16fbe158
#
_entry.id   97bbcabd84152214891e6b2b16fbe158
#
_cell.length_a   1.000
_cell.length_b   1.000
_cell.length_c   1.000
_cell.angle_alpha   90.00
_cell.angle_beta   90.00
_cell.angle_gamma   90.00
#
_symmetry.space_group_name_H-M   'P 1'
#
loop_
_entity.id
_entity.type
_entity.pdbx_description
1 polymer ?
#
loop_
_entity_poly.entity_id
_entity_poly.type
_entity_poly.pdbx_seq_one_letter_code
_entity_poly.pdbx_strand_id
1 'polypeptide(L)'
;GCLYAGATVGAWYPITPSTSLMDSFTSYCDFFRKDEATGKNKYAIIQAEDELAAIGIALGAGWNGSRSFTPTSGPGISLMSEFLGFGYYAEIPTVVFDVQRTGPSTGMPTRTQQGDILACAYASHGDTRHVCLYPSNPEEAFHFTEKAFDLADQLQTPVIVLSDLDIGMNDWMIKDLKWDKNYNPNNGKILGVEELEGMENFHRYLDKDGDGIPYRTIPGVHPKGSYFTRGSGHNKLGLYTEDAQEYQELVDRLLVKWETAKNLVPKPIIDFSDSNDYAILCIGSCDDAIREARDTLAKKGLVFNYLRITAFPFSKEVEEFLKAHEKIFVVEQNRDGQLCKLVAMETGIHLEKLDSIRMYDGIPI
;
A
#
# COMPACT_ATOMS: atom_id res chain seq x y z
N GLY A 1 0.37 2.35 14.62
CA GLY A 1 -0.04 3.08 13.40
C GLY A 1 -1.53 2.97 13.14
N CYS A 2 -2.08 1.78 13.01
CA CYS A 2 -3.51 1.57 12.70
C CYS A 2 -4.46 2.30 13.64
N LEU A 3 -4.23 2.20 14.95
CA LEU A 3 -5.06 2.91 15.94
C LEU A 3 -4.97 4.43 15.77
N TYR A 4 -3.76 4.95 15.62
CA TYR A 4 -3.50 6.38 15.45
C TYR A 4 -4.10 6.91 14.15
N ALA A 5 -3.98 6.16 13.06
CA ALA A 5 -4.59 6.48 11.78
C ALA A 5 -6.12 6.39 11.76
N GLY A 6 -6.77 6.05 12.87
CA GLY A 6 -8.22 6.02 12.94
C GLY A 6 -8.87 4.71 12.48
N ALA A 7 -8.13 3.62 12.27
CA ALA A 7 -8.72 2.34 11.89
C ALA A 7 -9.65 1.81 12.99
N THR A 8 -10.86 1.42 12.61
CA THR A 8 -11.88 0.90 13.53
C THR A 8 -12.25 -0.55 13.27
N VAL A 9 -11.89 -1.08 12.10
CA VAL A 9 -12.19 -2.47 11.74
C VAL A 9 -10.90 -3.18 11.33
N GLY A 10 -10.57 -4.27 12.03
CA GLY A 10 -9.52 -5.22 11.66
C GLY A 10 -10.14 -6.59 11.38
N ALA A 11 -10.00 -7.08 10.16
CA ALA A 11 -10.43 -8.44 9.80
C ALA A 11 -9.21 -9.25 9.39
N TRP A 12 -9.07 -10.49 9.87
CA TRP A 12 -7.82 -11.22 9.71
C TRP A 12 -7.97 -12.72 9.78
N TYR A 13 -6.98 -13.42 9.27
CA TYR A 13 -6.77 -14.84 9.49
C TYR A 13 -5.35 -15.05 10.02
N PRO A 14 -5.13 -15.89 11.06
CA PRO A 14 -3.82 -16.04 11.68
C PRO A 14 -2.77 -16.58 10.72
N ILE A 15 -1.70 -15.82 10.53
CA ILE A 15 -0.52 -16.25 9.75
C ILE A 15 0.75 -15.58 10.30
N THR A 16 1.81 -16.35 10.46
CA THR A 16 3.14 -15.83 10.81
C THR A 16 3.72 -15.02 9.64
N PRO A 17 4.29 -13.82 9.87
CA PRO A 17 4.49 -13.13 11.16
C PRO A 17 3.42 -12.09 11.50
N SER A 18 2.37 -11.94 10.70
CA SER A 18 1.41 -10.82 10.80
C SER A 18 0.47 -10.86 12.00
N THR A 19 0.34 -12.01 12.69
CA THR A 19 -0.55 -12.19 13.86
C THR A 19 -0.30 -11.17 14.95
N SER A 20 0.96 -10.83 15.24
CA SER A 20 1.35 -9.89 16.31
C SER A 20 0.83 -8.46 16.08
N LEU A 21 0.60 -8.07 14.80
CA LEU A 21 -0.04 -6.80 14.48
C LEU A 21 -1.47 -6.77 15.04
N MET A 22 -2.24 -7.84 14.86
CA MET A 22 -3.62 -7.91 15.34
C MET A 22 -3.69 -8.01 16.86
N ASP A 23 -2.79 -8.74 17.50
CA ASP A 23 -2.71 -8.83 18.95
C ASP A 23 -2.45 -7.45 19.55
N SER A 24 -1.51 -6.70 18.99
CA SER A 24 -1.20 -5.34 19.42
C SER A 24 -2.37 -4.39 19.16
N PHE A 25 -2.98 -4.44 17.96
CA PHE A 25 -4.14 -3.60 17.64
C PHE A 25 -5.31 -3.87 18.57
N THR A 26 -5.59 -5.14 18.88
CA THR A 26 -6.62 -5.55 19.83
C THR A 26 -6.38 -4.94 21.21
N SER A 27 -5.17 -5.10 21.75
CA SER A 27 -4.80 -4.57 23.06
C SER A 27 -4.95 -3.05 23.15
N TYR A 28 -4.52 -2.32 22.11
CA TYR A 28 -4.68 -0.87 22.06
C TYR A 28 -6.15 -0.44 21.88
N CYS A 29 -6.95 -1.14 21.09
CA CYS A 29 -8.38 -0.86 20.96
C CYS A 29 -9.13 -1.11 22.27
N ASP A 30 -8.82 -2.18 22.99
CA ASP A 30 -9.39 -2.47 24.31
C ASP A 30 -9.12 -1.37 25.33
N PHE A 31 -7.96 -0.73 25.22
CA PHE A 31 -7.59 0.36 26.13
C PHE A 31 -8.16 1.72 25.70
N PHE A 32 -8.09 2.07 24.42
CA PHE A 32 -8.37 3.42 23.93
C PHE A 32 -9.74 3.61 23.29
N ARG A 33 -10.45 2.53 22.90
CA ARG A 33 -11.65 2.61 22.07
C ARG A 33 -12.88 1.92 22.68
N LYS A 34 -12.98 1.95 23.99
CA LYS A 34 -14.23 1.64 24.72
C LYS A 34 -14.96 2.91 25.06
N ASP A 35 -16.27 2.88 24.89
CA ASP A 35 -17.14 3.98 25.32
C ASP A 35 -17.23 3.99 26.84
N GLU A 36 -16.81 5.06 27.49
CA GLU A 36 -16.74 5.15 28.95
C GLU A 36 -18.12 5.05 29.62
N ALA A 37 -19.17 5.56 28.95
CA ALA A 37 -20.52 5.58 29.52
C ALA A 37 -21.24 4.25 29.38
N THR A 38 -21.04 3.54 28.27
CA THR A 38 -21.78 2.31 27.93
C THR A 38 -20.96 1.04 28.04
N GLY A 39 -19.63 1.15 28.11
CA GLY A 39 -18.69 0.03 28.05
C GLY A 39 -18.61 -0.66 26.69
N LYS A 40 -19.31 -0.15 25.67
CA LYS A 40 -19.33 -0.74 24.33
C LYS A 40 -18.06 -0.43 23.55
N ASN A 41 -17.66 -1.38 22.70
CA ASN A 41 -16.54 -1.22 21.81
C ASN A 41 -16.89 -0.25 20.65
N LYS A 42 -16.00 0.71 20.38
CA LYS A 42 -16.04 1.58 19.18
C LYS A 42 -15.12 1.04 18.07
N TYR A 43 -14.98 -0.27 17.99
CA TYR A 43 -14.17 -0.99 17.01
C TYR A 43 -14.74 -2.39 16.82
N ALA A 44 -14.34 -3.03 15.70
CA ALA A 44 -14.62 -4.43 15.43
C ALA A 44 -13.32 -5.14 15.01
N ILE A 45 -13.06 -6.29 15.65
CA ILE A 45 -11.96 -7.18 15.30
C ILE A 45 -12.56 -8.54 15.02
N ILE A 46 -12.37 -9.02 13.78
CA ILE A 46 -13.01 -10.23 13.29
C ILE A 46 -11.92 -11.19 12.80
N GLN A 47 -11.78 -12.32 13.50
CA GLN A 47 -11.03 -13.45 12.97
C GLN A 47 -11.95 -14.19 12.00
N ALA A 48 -11.55 -14.17 10.72
CA ALA A 48 -12.30 -14.79 9.65
C ALA A 48 -11.96 -16.29 9.51
N GLU A 49 -12.70 -16.98 8.66
CA GLU A 49 -12.47 -18.40 8.33
C GLU A 49 -11.22 -18.60 7.49
N ASP A 50 -10.91 -17.63 6.62
CA ASP A 50 -9.75 -17.59 5.75
C ASP A 50 -9.41 -16.15 5.33
N GLU A 51 -8.36 -15.99 4.53
CA GLU A 51 -7.94 -14.69 4.01
C GLU A 51 -8.94 -14.09 3.00
N LEU A 52 -9.70 -14.92 2.26
CA LEU A 52 -10.75 -14.42 1.36
C LEU A 52 -11.84 -13.73 2.15
N ALA A 53 -12.33 -14.36 3.22
CA ALA A 53 -13.32 -13.76 4.10
C ALA A 53 -12.77 -12.51 4.80
N ALA A 54 -11.50 -12.53 5.23
CA ALA A 54 -10.86 -11.39 5.90
C ALA A 54 -10.84 -10.14 5.01
N ILE A 55 -10.34 -10.24 3.77
CA ILE A 55 -10.32 -9.10 2.84
C ILE A 55 -11.73 -8.66 2.45
N GLY A 56 -12.68 -9.58 2.27
CA GLY A 56 -14.07 -9.27 1.97
C GLY A 56 -14.73 -8.46 3.08
N ILE A 57 -14.49 -8.81 4.35
CA ILE A 57 -14.97 -8.05 5.53
C ILE A 57 -14.32 -6.66 5.58
N ALA A 58 -13.00 -6.57 5.35
CA ALA A 58 -12.29 -5.30 5.35
C ALA A 58 -12.82 -4.36 4.25
N LEU A 59 -13.01 -4.85 3.02
CA LEU A 59 -13.60 -4.07 1.93
C LEU A 59 -15.04 -3.65 2.23
N GLY A 60 -15.88 -4.54 2.76
CA GLY A 60 -17.24 -4.19 3.17
C GLY A 60 -17.29 -3.09 4.23
N ALA A 61 -16.37 -3.11 5.19
CA ALA A 61 -16.22 -2.06 6.19
C ALA A 61 -15.74 -0.73 5.55
N GLY A 62 -14.76 -0.77 4.64
CA GLY A 62 -14.28 0.38 3.90
C GLY A 62 -15.35 1.03 3.03
N TRP A 63 -16.18 0.22 2.38
CA TRP A 63 -17.34 0.71 1.63
C TRP A 63 -18.34 1.46 2.51
N ASN A 64 -18.51 1.02 3.76
CA ASN A 64 -19.34 1.69 4.76
C ASN A 64 -18.67 2.90 5.45
N GLY A 65 -17.47 3.30 5.02
CA GLY A 65 -16.77 4.47 5.52
C GLY A 65 -15.87 4.23 6.73
N SER A 66 -15.68 2.98 7.15
CA SER A 66 -14.73 2.65 8.21
C SER A 66 -13.32 2.55 7.65
N ARG A 67 -12.32 3.11 8.34
CA ARG A 67 -10.93 2.73 8.08
C ARG A 67 -10.72 1.29 8.53
N SER A 68 -10.47 0.41 7.58
CA SER A 68 -10.40 -1.03 7.75
C SER A 68 -9.13 -1.61 7.17
N PHE A 69 -8.68 -2.73 7.72
CA PHE A 69 -7.47 -3.38 7.25
C PHE A 69 -7.50 -4.90 7.49
N THR A 70 -6.60 -5.59 6.79
CA THR A 70 -6.26 -6.99 7.02
C THR A 70 -4.75 -7.18 6.96
N PRO A 71 -4.12 -7.82 7.97
CA PRO A 71 -2.72 -8.21 7.90
C PRO A 71 -2.59 -9.65 7.42
N THR A 72 -1.58 -9.88 6.60
CA THR A 72 -1.29 -11.21 6.04
C THR A 72 0.20 -11.36 5.71
N SER A 73 0.53 -12.38 4.93
CA SER A 73 1.83 -12.67 4.32
C SER A 73 1.59 -13.20 2.90
N GLY A 74 2.62 -13.43 2.11
CA GLY A 74 2.53 -13.85 0.71
C GLY A 74 1.47 -14.90 0.36
N PRO A 75 1.29 -16.00 1.13
CA PRO A 75 0.20 -16.95 0.87
C PRO A 75 -1.19 -16.31 0.88
N GLY A 76 -1.44 -15.40 1.82
CA GLY A 76 -2.72 -14.69 1.90
C GLY A 76 -2.91 -13.68 0.78
N ILE A 77 -1.85 -12.99 0.33
CA ILE A 77 -1.90 -12.12 -0.86
C ILE A 77 -2.41 -12.92 -2.08
N SER A 78 -1.90 -14.13 -2.26
CA SER A 78 -2.36 -15.01 -3.34
C SER A 78 -3.86 -15.33 -3.24
N LEU A 79 -4.37 -15.61 -2.03
CA LEU A 79 -5.78 -15.90 -1.79
C LEU A 79 -6.67 -14.65 -1.92
N MET A 80 -6.17 -13.49 -1.51
CA MET A 80 -6.90 -12.20 -1.57
C MET A 80 -6.99 -11.62 -2.98
N SER A 81 -6.31 -12.19 -3.96
CA SER A 81 -6.06 -11.61 -5.28
C SER A 81 -7.34 -11.12 -5.96
N GLU A 82 -8.41 -11.89 -5.99
CA GLU A 82 -9.68 -11.48 -6.64
C GLU A 82 -10.34 -10.30 -5.89
N PHE A 83 -10.39 -10.34 -4.57
CA PHE A 83 -10.95 -9.23 -3.79
C PHE A 83 -10.13 -7.94 -3.89
N LEU A 84 -8.82 -8.03 -4.06
CA LEU A 84 -7.97 -6.87 -4.34
C LEU A 84 -8.36 -6.24 -5.68
N GLY A 85 -8.57 -7.05 -6.72
CA GLY A 85 -9.09 -6.59 -8.01
C GLY A 85 -10.48 -5.97 -7.91
N PHE A 86 -11.37 -6.59 -7.12
CA PHE A 86 -12.67 -6.01 -6.82
C PHE A 86 -12.56 -4.64 -6.13
N GLY A 87 -11.73 -4.54 -5.09
CA GLY A 87 -11.51 -3.27 -4.38
C GLY A 87 -10.94 -2.18 -5.29
N TYR A 88 -10.02 -2.55 -6.20
CA TYR A 88 -9.48 -1.65 -7.22
C TYR A 88 -10.53 -1.16 -8.20
N TYR A 89 -11.30 -2.07 -8.77
CA TYR A 89 -12.27 -1.77 -9.83
C TYR A 89 -13.54 -1.07 -9.31
N ALA A 90 -14.05 -1.50 -8.15
CA ALA A 90 -15.19 -0.89 -7.47
C ALA A 90 -14.81 0.36 -6.66
N GLU A 91 -13.52 0.68 -6.57
CA GLU A 91 -12.95 1.84 -5.89
C GLU A 91 -13.34 1.91 -4.41
N ILE A 92 -12.94 0.88 -3.66
CA ILE A 92 -13.21 0.73 -2.23
C ILE A 92 -11.91 0.85 -1.44
N PRO A 93 -11.82 1.80 -0.49
CA PRO A 93 -10.63 1.97 0.33
C PRO A 93 -10.47 0.81 1.34
N THR A 94 -9.27 0.28 1.44
CA THR A 94 -8.83 -0.62 2.52
C THR A 94 -7.32 -0.66 2.57
N VAL A 95 -6.74 -1.11 3.69
CA VAL A 95 -5.29 -1.31 3.81
C VAL A 95 -5.00 -2.79 4.03
N VAL A 96 -4.02 -3.30 3.30
CA VAL A 96 -3.49 -4.65 3.47
C VAL A 96 -2.05 -4.56 3.95
N PHE A 97 -1.73 -5.23 5.04
CA PHE A 97 -0.34 -5.36 5.50
C PHE A 97 0.19 -6.71 5.05
N ASP A 98 1.13 -6.70 4.13
CA ASP A 98 1.88 -7.88 3.74
C ASP A 98 3.21 -7.90 4.50
N VAL A 99 3.29 -8.75 5.52
CA VAL A 99 4.56 -8.98 6.22
C VAL A 99 5.25 -10.14 5.53
N GLN A 100 6.11 -9.81 4.58
CA GLN A 100 6.74 -10.75 3.67
C GLN A 100 7.62 -11.76 4.40
N ARG A 101 7.58 -12.99 3.96
CA ARG A 101 8.41 -14.10 4.43
C ARG A 101 8.90 -14.94 3.25
N THR A 102 9.85 -15.83 3.51
CA THR A 102 10.40 -16.69 2.45
C THR A 102 9.33 -17.58 1.85
N GLY A 103 9.07 -17.41 0.54
CA GLY A 103 8.26 -18.25 -0.31
C GLY A 103 9.08 -19.19 -1.18
N PRO A 104 8.48 -19.85 -2.17
CA PRO A 104 7.04 -19.85 -2.51
C PRO A 104 6.19 -20.76 -1.59
N SER A 105 4.86 -20.63 -1.70
CA SER A 105 3.86 -21.33 -0.88
C SER A 105 4.05 -21.03 0.63
N THR A 106 3.93 -22.03 1.49
CA THR A 106 4.21 -21.88 2.93
C THR A 106 5.65 -21.46 3.21
N GLY A 107 6.58 -21.92 2.37
CA GLY A 107 7.99 -21.55 2.41
C GLY A 107 8.66 -21.78 3.77
N MET A 108 9.40 -20.78 4.24
CA MET A 108 10.01 -20.77 5.57
C MET A 108 9.36 -19.65 6.42
N PRO A 109 8.35 -19.96 7.25
CA PRO A 109 7.50 -18.97 7.92
C PRO A 109 8.24 -17.99 8.85
N THR A 110 9.43 -18.35 9.30
CA THR A 110 10.26 -17.56 10.22
C THR A 110 11.55 -17.04 9.56
N ARG A 111 11.55 -16.92 8.24
CA ARG A 111 12.68 -16.42 7.46
C ARG A 111 12.25 -15.24 6.58
N THR A 112 13.10 -14.22 6.51
CA THR A 112 12.81 -13.00 5.76
C THR A 112 13.02 -13.18 4.26
N GLN A 113 12.22 -12.46 3.49
CA GLN A 113 12.37 -12.29 2.04
C GLN A 113 11.55 -11.08 1.60
N GLN A 114 11.91 -10.47 0.47
CA GLN A 114 11.10 -9.46 -0.25
C GLN A 114 10.63 -10.07 -1.57
N GLY A 115 9.77 -11.09 -1.46
CA GLY A 115 9.36 -11.95 -2.58
C GLY A 115 8.00 -11.64 -3.19
N ASP A 116 7.26 -10.68 -2.62
CA ASP A 116 5.86 -10.44 -2.98
C ASP A 116 5.66 -9.11 -3.76
N ILE A 117 6.76 -8.46 -4.17
CA ILE A 117 6.77 -7.13 -4.79
C ILE A 117 5.91 -7.09 -6.06
N LEU A 118 6.15 -7.99 -7.00
CA LEU A 118 5.37 -8.05 -8.26
C LEU A 118 3.96 -8.57 -8.02
N ALA A 119 3.79 -9.53 -7.12
CA ALA A 119 2.49 -10.09 -6.77
C ALA A 119 1.57 -9.01 -6.17
N CYS A 120 2.10 -8.13 -5.31
CA CYS A 120 1.34 -7.03 -4.73
C CYS A 120 1.10 -5.90 -5.74
N ALA A 121 2.11 -5.51 -6.52
CA ALA A 121 1.98 -4.42 -7.48
C ALA A 121 0.88 -4.66 -8.52
N TYR A 122 0.68 -5.92 -8.92
CA TYR A 122 -0.26 -6.33 -9.97
C TYR A 122 -1.25 -7.41 -9.50
N ALA A 123 -1.58 -7.42 -8.22
CA ALA A 123 -2.51 -8.42 -7.68
C ALA A 123 -3.86 -8.42 -8.42
N SER A 124 -4.42 -9.62 -8.64
CA SER A 124 -5.60 -9.92 -9.42
C SER A 124 -5.30 -10.17 -10.91
N HIS A 125 -6.37 -10.39 -11.68
CA HIS A 125 -6.35 -10.55 -13.13
C HIS A 125 -6.77 -9.25 -13.82
N GLY A 126 -6.50 -9.14 -15.12
CA GLY A 126 -6.77 -7.94 -15.90
C GLY A 126 -5.76 -6.81 -15.62
N ASP A 127 -6.15 -5.59 -15.94
CA ASP A 127 -5.27 -4.42 -15.90
C ASP A 127 -5.33 -3.73 -14.53
N THR A 128 -4.90 -4.42 -13.49
CA THR A 128 -4.86 -3.90 -12.11
C THR A 128 -3.50 -3.34 -11.73
N ARG A 129 -3.49 -2.33 -10.85
CA ARG A 129 -2.30 -1.75 -10.23
C ARG A 129 -2.62 -1.33 -8.80
N HIS A 130 -1.78 -1.69 -7.85
CA HIS A 130 -1.98 -1.37 -6.44
C HIS A 130 -0.88 -0.46 -5.91
N VAL A 131 -1.29 0.52 -5.11
CA VAL A 131 -0.35 1.35 -4.38
C VAL A 131 0.33 0.49 -3.32
N CYS A 132 1.67 0.44 -3.36
CA CYS A 132 2.49 -0.29 -2.40
C CYS A 132 3.39 0.68 -1.64
N LEU A 133 3.52 0.50 -0.33
CA LEU A 133 4.41 1.27 0.53
C LEU A 133 5.47 0.34 1.12
N TYR A 134 6.72 0.79 1.15
CA TYR A 134 7.88 0.00 1.57
C TYR A 134 8.58 0.63 2.78
N PRO A 135 8.07 0.46 4.02
CA PRO A 135 8.76 0.95 5.21
C PRO A 135 10.09 0.21 5.42
N SER A 136 11.11 0.90 5.92
CA SER A 136 12.43 0.32 6.18
C SER A 136 12.67 -0.11 7.63
N ASN A 137 11.84 0.39 8.55
CA ASN A 137 11.99 0.15 9.99
C ASN A 137 10.66 0.37 10.71
N PRO A 138 10.55 0.05 12.02
CA PRO A 138 9.30 0.21 12.76
C PRO A 138 8.79 1.66 12.88
N GLU A 139 9.67 2.67 12.90
CA GLU A 139 9.26 4.09 12.92
C GLU A 139 8.53 4.43 11.61
N GLU A 140 9.11 4.06 10.48
CA GLU A 140 8.44 4.25 9.18
C GLU A 140 7.19 3.38 9.04
N ALA A 141 7.19 2.16 9.55
CA ALA A 141 5.99 1.32 9.55
C ALA A 141 4.82 2.00 10.26
N PHE A 142 5.09 2.75 11.36
CA PHE A 142 4.07 3.57 12.01
C PHE A 142 3.55 4.69 11.11
N HIS A 143 4.45 5.51 10.53
CA HIS A 143 4.06 6.65 9.70
C HIS A 143 3.49 6.24 8.33
N PHE A 144 4.01 5.16 7.74
CA PHE A 144 3.46 4.65 6.48
C PHE A 144 2.09 4.00 6.67
N THR A 145 1.79 3.49 7.87
CA THR A 145 0.43 3.05 8.20
C THR A 145 -0.56 4.21 8.16
N GLU A 146 -0.23 5.34 8.79
CA GLU A 146 -1.03 6.57 8.72
C GLU A 146 -1.25 6.98 7.26
N LYS A 147 -0.14 7.06 6.50
CA LYS A 147 -0.17 7.43 5.09
C LYS A 147 -0.96 6.43 4.23
N ALA A 148 -0.90 5.13 4.53
CA ALA A 148 -1.64 4.11 3.80
C ALA A 148 -3.16 4.30 3.91
N PHE A 149 -3.67 4.59 5.11
CA PHE A 149 -5.10 4.86 5.29
C PHE A 149 -5.54 6.14 4.60
N ASP A 150 -4.74 7.21 4.69
CA ASP A 150 -5.02 8.45 3.99
C ASP A 150 -5.02 8.26 2.46
N LEU A 151 -4.06 7.53 1.93
CA LEU A 151 -4.00 7.22 0.50
C LEU A 151 -5.16 6.33 0.05
N ALA A 152 -5.53 5.32 0.85
CA ALA A 152 -6.65 4.45 0.54
C ALA A 152 -7.96 5.26 0.43
N ASP A 153 -8.21 6.16 1.37
CA ASP A 153 -9.39 7.03 1.36
C ASP A 153 -9.35 8.07 0.24
N GLN A 154 -8.20 8.74 0.04
CA GLN A 154 -8.05 9.76 -1.01
C GLN A 154 -8.18 9.17 -2.40
N LEU A 155 -7.53 8.03 -2.66
CA LEU A 155 -7.54 7.37 -3.97
C LEU A 155 -8.72 6.42 -4.15
N GLN A 156 -9.44 6.10 -3.07
CA GLN A 156 -10.54 5.12 -3.07
C GLN A 156 -10.09 3.79 -3.70
N THR A 157 -9.09 3.15 -3.10
CA THR A 157 -8.48 1.94 -3.62
C THR A 157 -7.80 1.15 -2.49
N PRO A 158 -7.60 -0.16 -2.62
CA PRO A 158 -6.71 -0.89 -1.73
C PRO A 158 -5.29 -0.33 -1.77
N VAL A 159 -4.66 -0.18 -0.60
CA VAL A 159 -3.24 0.18 -0.45
C VAL A 159 -2.55 -0.95 0.30
N ILE A 160 -1.40 -1.41 -0.19
CA ILE A 160 -0.65 -2.52 0.39
C ILE A 160 0.62 -1.98 1.05
N VAL A 161 0.80 -2.26 2.32
CA VAL A 161 2.05 -1.97 3.04
C VAL A 161 2.88 -3.25 3.06
N LEU A 162 3.98 -3.25 2.31
CA LEU A 162 4.91 -4.38 2.24
C LEU A 162 6.02 -4.17 3.27
N SER A 163 5.86 -4.77 4.42
CA SER A 163 6.92 -5.00 5.39
C SER A 163 7.57 -6.34 5.13
N ASP A 164 8.53 -6.72 5.94
CA ASP A 164 9.11 -8.05 5.91
C ASP A 164 9.35 -8.57 7.34
N LEU A 165 9.75 -9.83 7.44
CA LEU A 165 9.94 -10.50 8.72
C LEU A 165 11.11 -9.89 9.52
N ASP A 166 12.09 -9.29 8.87
CA ASP A 166 13.18 -8.59 9.57
C ASP A 166 12.65 -7.41 10.38
N ILE A 167 11.76 -6.60 9.80
CA ILE A 167 11.09 -5.51 10.51
C ILE A 167 10.10 -6.07 11.55
N GLY A 168 9.39 -7.15 11.21
CA GLY A 168 8.27 -7.65 12.00
C GLY A 168 8.64 -8.51 13.21
N MET A 169 9.83 -9.11 13.26
CA MET A 169 10.20 -10.07 14.32
C MET A 169 11.52 -9.75 15.05
N ASN A 170 12.33 -8.84 14.54
CA ASN A 170 13.56 -8.43 15.24
C ASN A 170 13.30 -7.28 16.20
N ASP A 171 14.16 -7.17 17.22
CA ASP A 171 14.19 -6.03 18.12
C ASP A 171 14.94 -4.88 17.48
N TRP A 172 14.26 -3.76 17.29
CA TRP A 172 14.80 -2.56 16.67
C TRP A 172 14.99 -1.44 17.69
N MET A 173 16.11 -0.74 17.61
CA MET A 173 16.26 0.53 18.29
C MET A 173 15.68 1.65 17.43
N ILE A 174 14.60 2.25 17.91
CA ILE A 174 13.98 3.41 17.27
C ILE A 174 13.91 4.57 18.24
N LYS A 175 13.76 5.79 17.70
CA LYS A 175 13.46 6.97 18.51
C LYS A 175 12.03 6.88 19.05
N ASP A 176 11.75 7.63 20.12
CA ASP A 176 10.40 7.78 20.60
C ASP A 176 9.47 8.25 19.46
N LEU A 177 8.39 7.53 19.26
CA LEU A 177 7.41 7.90 18.24
C LEU A 177 6.78 9.25 18.60
N LYS A 178 6.84 10.16 17.67
CA LYS A 178 6.24 11.50 17.83
C LYS A 178 4.79 11.46 17.38
N TRP A 179 3.89 11.79 18.30
CA TRP A 179 2.48 11.93 18.02
C TRP A 179 2.19 13.35 17.52
N ASP A 180 1.64 13.48 16.33
CA ASP A 180 1.01 14.72 15.91
C ASP A 180 -0.40 14.78 16.51
N LYS A 181 -0.56 15.58 17.56
CA LYS A 181 -1.86 15.76 18.22
C LYS A 181 -2.91 16.43 17.33
N ASN A 182 -2.47 17.03 16.23
CA ASN A 182 -3.34 17.70 15.26
C ASN A 182 -3.60 16.84 14.02
N TYR A 183 -3.09 15.59 14.00
CA TYR A 183 -3.39 14.69 12.90
C TYR A 183 -4.89 14.55 12.73
N ASN A 184 -5.34 14.86 11.53
CA ASN A 184 -6.73 14.72 11.12
C ASN A 184 -6.78 13.81 9.90
N PRO A 185 -7.45 12.65 10.01
CA PRO A 185 -7.56 11.70 8.91
C PRO A 185 -8.07 12.35 7.63
N ASN A 186 -7.35 12.14 6.52
CA ASN A 186 -7.82 12.62 5.23
C ASN A 186 -8.73 11.58 4.58
N ASN A 187 -10.03 11.78 4.71
CA ASN A 187 -11.04 10.82 4.21
C ASN A 187 -11.32 10.94 2.69
N GLY A 188 -10.57 11.81 1.98
CA GLY A 188 -10.76 12.01 0.55
C GLY A 188 -12.06 12.74 0.20
N LYS A 189 -12.57 12.49 -1.01
CA LYS A 189 -13.73 13.18 -1.58
C LYS A 189 -15.05 12.53 -1.14
N ILE A 190 -15.52 12.82 0.09
CA ILE A 190 -16.81 12.34 0.61
C ILE A 190 -17.82 13.48 0.58
N LEU A 191 -19.01 13.22 0.01
CA LEU A 191 -20.12 14.15 0.01
C LEU A 191 -20.99 13.96 1.26
N GLY A 192 -21.25 15.06 1.96
CA GLY A 192 -22.17 15.13 3.09
C GLY A 192 -23.61 15.39 2.69
N VAL A 193 -24.47 15.59 3.70
CA VAL A 193 -25.91 15.84 3.49
C VAL A 193 -26.13 17.11 2.68
N GLU A 194 -25.47 18.23 3.05
CA GLU A 194 -25.67 19.53 2.42
C GLU A 194 -25.30 19.53 0.94
N GLU A 195 -24.16 18.92 0.59
CA GLU A 195 -23.75 18.81 -0.81
C GLU A 195 -24.73 17.96 -1.62
N LEU A 196 -25.21 16.84 -1.04
CA LEU A 196 -26.19 15.97 -1.70
C LEU A 196 -27.57 16.61 -1.86
N GLU A 197 -28.01 17.42 -0.90
CA GLU A 197 -29.24 18.20 -1.03
C GLU A 197 -29.19 19.20 -2.18
N GLY A 198 -28.03 19.86 -2.35
CA GLY A 198 -27.76 20.82 -3.42
C GLY A 198 -27.60 20.21 -4.81
N MET A 199 -27.43 18.88 -4.93
CA MET A 199 -27.28 18.18 -6.22
C MET A 199 -28.61 17.72 -6.78
N GLU A 200 -28.75 17.76 -8.10
CA GLU A 200 -29.86 17.13 -8.79
C GLU A 200 -29.70 15.61 -8.75
N ASN A 201 -28.53 15.09 -9.16
CA ASN A 201 -28.18 13.68 -9.19
C ASN A 201 -26.75 13.43 -8.71
N PHE A 202 -26.54 12.36 -7.97
CA PHE A 202 -25.23 11.85 -7.59
C PHE A 202 -24.80 10.76 -8.58
N HIS A 203 -23.53 10.84 -9.03
CA HIS A 203 -22.94 9.88 -9.94
C HIS A 203 -21.62 9.37 -9.35
N ARG A 204 -21.64 8.11 -8.89
CA ARG A 204 -20.57 7.52 -8.07
C ARG A 204 -19.20 7.52 -8.77
N TYR A 205 -19.15 7.33 -10.08
CA TYR A 205 -17.88 7.16 -10.82
C TYR A 205 -17.57 8.31 -11.77
N LEU A 206 -18.27 9.43 -11.63
CA LEU A 206 -18.03 10.63 -12.41
C LEU A 206 -16.83 11.41 -11.83
N ASP A 207 -15.74 11.48 -12.58
CA ASP A 207 -14.63 12.38 -12.30
C ASP A 207 -15.04 13.82 -12.69
N LYS A 208 -15.18 14.70 -11.72
CA LYS A 208 -15.51 16.11 -11.92
C LYS A 208 -14.30 17.02 -11.98
N ASP A 209 -13.20 16.57 -11.39
CA ASP A 209 -12.02 17.41 -11.15
C ASP A 209 -10.89 17.11 -12.15
N GLY A 210 -11.01 16.01 -12.92
CA GLY A 210 -10.03 15.60 -13.92
C GLY A 210 -8.79 14.91 -13.33
N ASP A 211 -8.85 14.50 -12.07
CA ASP A 211 -7.76 13.79 -11.37
C ASP A 211 -7.96 12.27 -11.30
N GLY A 212 -9.00 11.76 -11.96
CA GLY A 212 -9.34 10.34 -12.00
C GLY A 212 -10.09 9.84 -10.75
N ILE A 213 -10.28 10.68 -9.74
CA ILE A 213 -10.87 10.30 -8.45
C ILE A 213 -12.29 10.87 -8.35
N PRO A 214 -13.32 10.01 -8.36
CA PRO A 214 -14.72 10.46 -8.23
C PRO A 214 -15.06 10.81 -6.77
N TYR A 215 -16.17 11.52 -6.60
CA TYR A 215 -16.75 11.71 -5.27
C TYR A 215 -17.48 10.45 -4.82
N ARG A 216 -17.40 10.13 -3.52
CA ARG A 216 -18.14 9.03 -2.90
C ARG A 216 -19.09 9.51 -1.81
N THR A 217 -20.00 8.64 -1.43
CA THR A 217 -20.93 8.83 -0.32
C THR A 217 -20.81 7.68 0.66
N ILE A 218 -21.22 7.91 1.90
CA ILE A 218 -21.31 6.85 2.91
C ILE A 218 -22.77 6.34 2.92
N PRO A 219 -23.00 5.01 2.88
CA PRO A 219 -24.32 4.43 2.93
C PRO A 219 -25.11 4.91 4.14
N GLY A 220 -26.40 5.25 3.91
CA GLY A 220 -27.31 5.71 4.95
C GLY A 220 -27.25 7.19 5.31
N VAL A 221 -26.30 7.96 4.78
CA VAL A 221 -26.18 9.41 5.06
C VAL A 221 -27.30 10.18 4.39
N HIS A 222 -27.59 9.94 3.11
CA HIS A 222 -28.64 10.64 2.37
C HIS A 222 -29.20 9.77 1.24
N PRO A 223 -30.53 9.79 0.97
CA PRO A 223 -31.15 8.97 -0.10
C PRO A 223 -30.57 9.23 -1.50
N LYS A 224 -30.27 10.49 -1.84
CA LYS A 224 -29.66 10.85 -3.14
C LYS A 224 -28.24 10.28 -3.32
N GLY A 225 -27.54 9.95 -2.23
CA GLY A 225 -26.22 9.35 -2.25
C GLY A 225 -26.20 7.84 -2.46
N SER A 226 -27.36 7.22 -2.64
CA SER A 226 -27.47 5.77 -2.83
C SER A 226 -26.95 5.34 -4.19
N TYR A 227 -26.15 4.28 -4.21
CA TYR A 227 -25.65 3.64 -5.44
C TYR A 227 -25.41 2.15 -5.19
N PHE A 228 -25.27 1.41 -6.28
CA PHE A 228 -24.93 0.00 -6.22
C PHE A 228 -23.45 -0.19 -6.57
N THR A 229 -22.67 -0.73 -5.63
CA THR A 229 -21.26 -1.07 -5.85
C THR A 229 -21.16 -2.30 -6.77
N ARG A 230 -20.31 -2.22 -7.80
CA ARG A 230 -20.19 -3.27 -8.82
C ARG A 230 -18.74 -3.65 -9.05
N GLY A 231 -18.47 -4.95 -9.07
CA GLY A 231 -17.27 -5.55 -9.67
C GLY A 231 -17.45 -5.84 -11.17
N SER A 232 -18.68 -5.74 -11.70
CA SER A 232 -18.94 -5.85 -13.14
C SER A 232 -18.81 -4.50 -13.84
N GLY A 233 -18.79 -4.50 -15.19
CA GLY A 233 -18.73 -3.30 -16.01
C GLY A 233 -19.75 -2.25 -15.57
N HIS A 234 -19.31 -1.03 -15.40
CA HIS A 234 -20.15 0.09 -14.99
C HIS A 234 -19.67 1.40 -15.62
N ASN A 235 -20.61 2.28 -15.85
CA ASN A 235 -20.33 3.60 -16.40
C ASN A 235 -20.14 4.66 -15.30
N LYS A 236 -19.86 5.90 -15.69
CA LYS A 236 -19.69 7.05 -14.78
C LYS A 236 -20.89 7.31 -13.87
N LEU A 237 -22.07 6.85 -14.24
CA LEU A 237 -23.30 6.98 -13.44
C LEU A 237 -23.44 5.86 -12.38
N GLY A 238 -22.61 4.82 -12.42
CA GLY A 238 -22.72 3.63 -11.57
C GLY A 238 -23.71 2.59 -12.11
N LEU A 239 -24.14 2.72 -13.36
CA LEU A 239 -25.04 1.77 -14.01
C LEU A 239 -24.23 0.66 -14.68
N TYR A 240 -24.77 -0.57 -14.65
CA TYR A 240 -24.19 -1.69 -15.36
C TYR A 240 -24.13 -1.42 -16.86
N THR A 241 -23.01 -1.75 -17.50
CA THR A 241 -22.82 -1.64 -18.93
C THR A 241 -21.83 -2.68 -19.44
N GLU A 242 -22.01 -3.11 -20.69
CA GLU A 242 -21.06 -3.87 -21.51
C GLU A 242 -20.70 -3.08 -22.79
N ASP A 243 -21.01 -1.80 -22.81
CA ASP A 243 -20.62 -0.91 -23.92
C ASP A 243 -19.10 -0.71 -23.94
N ALA A 244 -18.49 -0.92 -25.11
CA ALA A 244 -17.05 -0.90 -25.27
C ALA A 244 -16.45 0.50 -25.00
N GLN A 245 -17.16 1.57 -25.36
CA GLN A 245 -16.68 2.94 -25.14
C GLN A 245 -16.76 3.32 -23.66
N GLU A 246 -17.87 2.98 -22.98
CA GLU A 246 -18.01 3.23 -21.53
C GLU A 246 -16.98 2.44 -20.72
N TYR A 247 -16.66 1.21 -21.13
CA TYR A 247 -15.57 0.44 -20.52
C TYR A 247 -14.21 1.12 -20.69
N GLN A 248 -13.90 1.57 -21.91
CA GLN A 248 -12.65 2.28 -22.18
C GLN A 248 -12.55 3.57 -21.34
N GLU A 249 -13.62 4.38 -21.31
CA GLU A 249 -13.67 5.59 -20.46
C GLU A 249 -13.37 5.29 -18.99
N LEU A 250 -13.89 4.18 -18.46
CA LEU A 250 -13.64 3.76 -17.08
C LEU A 250 -12.17 3.41 -16.83
N VAL A 251 -11.59 2.53 -17.67
CA VAL A 251 -10.20 2.09 -17.45
C VAL A 251 -9.19 3.21 -17.71
N ASP A 252 -9.45 4.10 -18.66
CA ASP A 252 -8.63 5.30 -18.91
C ASP A 252 -8.69 6.25 -17.69
N ARG A 253 -9.86 6.44 -17.08
CA ARG A 253 -9.98 7.22 -15.83
C ARG A 253 -9.17 6.61 -14.69
N LEU A 254 -9.16 5.28 -14.55
CA LEU A 254 -8.33 4.60 -13.55
C LEU A 254 -6.83 4.83 -13.78
N LEU A 255 -6.39 4.97 -15.05
CA LEU A 255 -5.01 5.37 -15.35
C LEU A 255 -4.75 6.82 -14.94
N VAL A 256 -5.68 7.74 -15.15
CA VAL A 256 -5.54 9.13 -14.65
C VAL A 256 -5.40 9.14 -13.13
N LYS A 257 -6.23 8.37 -12.41
CA LYS A 257 -6.10 8.20 -10.95
C LYS A 257 -4.72 7.67 -10.55
N TRP A 258 -4.16 6.74 -11.32
CA TRP A 258 -2.82 6.19 -11.10
C TRP A 258 -1.72 7.26 -11.24
N GLU A 259 -1.82 8.13 -12.24
CA GLU A 259 -0.90 9.27 -12.40
C GLU A 259 -1.02 10.26 -11.23
N THR A 260 -2.25 10.50 -10.75
CA THR A 260 -2.47 11.31 -9.55
C THR A 260 -1.82 10.69 -8.32
N ALA A 261 -1.87 9.37 -8.16
CA ALA A 261 -1.24 8.66 -7.05
C ALA A 261 0.28 8.88 -6.98
N LYS A 262 0.99 9.03 -8.10
CA LYS A 262 2.44 9.32 -8.13
C LYS A 262 2.83 10.58 -7.36
N ASN A 263 1.93 11.55 -7.27
CA ASN A 263 2.15 12.80 -6.56
C ASN A 263 1.78 12.73 -5.07
N LEU A 264 1.01 11.72 -4.67
CA LEU A 264 0.47 11.56 -3.32
C LEU A 264 1.29 10.59 -2.46
N VAL A 265 1.94 9.61 -3.07
CA VAL A 265 2.75 8.61 -2.36
C VAL A 265 3.97 9.23 -1.67
N PRO A 266 4.52 8.59 -0.61
CA PRO A 266 5.75 9.03 0.02
C PRO A 266 6.89 9.20 -0.98
N LYS A 267 7.66 10.27 -0.81
CA LYS A 267 8.82 10.55 -1.67
C LYS A 267 9.96 9.59 -1.38
N PRO A 268 10.76 9.22 -2.39
CA PRO A 268 11.94 8.38 -2.19
C PRO A 268 12.97 9.08 -1.31
N ILE A 269 13.82 8.29 -0.67
CA ILE A 269 15.00 8.80 0.02
C ILE A 269 16.16 8.79 -0.96
N ILE A 270 16.70 9.97 -1.20
CA ILE A 270 17.83 10.17 -2.12
C ILE A 270 19.00 10.78 -1.36
N ASP A 271 20.18 10.22 -1.56
CA ASP A 271 21.41 10.72 -1.00
C ASP A 271 22.49 10.75 -2.08
N PHE A 272 22.86 11.96 -2.49
CA PHE A 272 23.89 12.18 -3.50
C PHE A 272 25.26 12.26 -2.87
N SER A 273 26.21 11.57 -3.48
CA SER A 273 27.64 11.66 -3.21
C SER A 273 28.33 12.47 -4.32
N ASP A 274 29.65 12.64 -4.21
CA ASP A 274 30.45 13.35 -5.23
C ASP A 274 30.59 12.59 -6.56
N SER A 275 30.13 11.32 -6.63
CA SER A 275 30.11 10.49 -7.84
C SER A 275 28.72 10.44 -8.45
N ASN A 276 28.58 10.68 -9.75
CA ASN A 276 27.32 10.64 -10.46
C ASN A 276 27.14 9.41 -11.36
N ASP A 277 28.16 8.53 -11.46
CA ASP A 277 28.14 7.44 -12.45
C ASP A 277 27.44 6.19 -11.93
N TYR A 278 27.57 5.92 -10.63
CA TYR A 278 27.08 4.69 -9.99
C TYR A 278 26.14 4.98 -8.83
N ALA A 279 25.09 4.17 -8.74
CA ALA A 279 24.12 4.28 -7.66
C ALA A 279 23.76 2.90 -7.08
N ILE A 280 23.31 2.91 -5.83
CA ILE A 280 22.67 1.74 -5.18
C ILE A 280 21.21 2.07 -4.96
N LEU A 281 20.33 1.11 -5.28
CA LEU A 281 18.89 1.20 -5.13
C LEU A 281 18.37 0.04 -4.29
N CYS A 282 17.44 0.30 -3.38
CA CYS A 282 16.73 -0.73 -2.60
C CYS A 282 15.32 -0.31 -2.17
N ILE A 283 14.64 -1.23 -1.46
CA ILE A 283 13.42 -0.98 -0.69
C ILE A 283 13.55 -1.58 0.73
N GLY A 284 12.66 -1.16 1.62
CA GLY A 284 12.40 -1.85 2.89
C GLY A 284 13.61 -2.00 3.79
N SER A 285 13.70 -3.13 4.47
CA SER A 285 14.71 -3.45 5.50
C SER A 285 16.16 -3.48 4.99
N CYS A 286 16.40 -3.44 3.69
CA CYS A 286 17.76 -3.34 3.14
C CYS A 286 18.46 -2.00 3.43
N ASP A 287 17.73 -0.95 3.88
CA ASP A 287 18.24 0.43 4.03
C ASP A 287 19.49 0.51 4.91
N ASP A 288 19.42 0.00 6.13
CA ASP A 288 20.51 0.16 7.12
C ASP A 288 21.78 -0.59 6.68
N ALA A 289 21.63 -1.81 6.17
CA ALA A 289 22.77 -2.59 5.66
C ALA A 289 23.45 -1.90 4.47
N ILE A 290 22.68 -1.27 3.59
CA ILE A 290 23.24 -0.54 2.45
C ILE A 290 23.95 0.74 2.90
N ARG A 291 23.43 1.45 3.88
CA ARG A 291 24.11 2.63 4.45
C ARG A 291 25.46 2.26 5.03
N GLU A 292 25.54 1.18 5.81
CA GLU A 292 26.80 0.67 6.35
C GLU A 292 27.75 0.22 5.23
N ALA A 293 27.23 -0.48 4.23
CA ALA A 293 28.01 -0.90 3.07
C ALA A 293 28.60 0.30 2.30
N ARG A 294 27.81 1.37 2.07
CA ARG A 294 28.27 2.60 1.42
C ARG A 294 29.40 3.26 2.20
N ASP A 295 29.28 3.36 3.52
CA ASP A 295 30.35 3.91 4.38
C ASP A 295 31.63 3.07 4.30
N THR A 296 31.50 1.76 4.22
CA THR A 296 32.62 0.84 4.10
C THR A 296 33.29 0.93 2.73
N LEU A 297 32.49 1.05 1.66
CA LEU A 297 32.98 1.23 0.29
C LEU A 297 33.67 2.59 0.11
N ALA A 298 33.10 3.65 0.67
CA ALA A 298 33.69 5.00 0.63
C ALA A 298 35.10 5.05 1.25
N LYS A 299 35.33 4.32 2.34
CA LYS A 299 36.68 4.17 2.93
C LYS A 299 37.67 3.49 1.99
N LYS A 300 37.21 2.77 0.99
CA LYS A 300 38.02 2.14 -0.08
C LYS A 300 38.08 2.98 -1.36
N GLY A 301 37.56 4.21 -1.35
CA GLY A 301 37.52 5.10 -2.50
C GLY A 301 36.41 4.79 -3.51
N LEU A 302 35.45 3.93 -3.15
CA LEU A 302 34.29 3.61 -3.98
C LEU A 302 33.06 4.35 -3.45
N VAL A 303 32.57 5.33 -4.18
CA VAL A 303 31.49 6.22 -3.77
C VAL A 303 30.28 5.97 -4.67
N PHE A 304 29.10 5.84 -4.05
CA PHE A 304 27.85 5.56 -4.73
C PHE A 304 26.76 6.54 -4.30
N ASN A 305 25.99 7.03 -5.25
CA ASN A 305 24.71 7.66 -4.97
C ASN A 305 23.72 6.63 -4.44
N TYR A 306 22.68 7.08 -3.76
CA TYR A 306 21.73 6.19 -3.12
C TYR A 306 20.30 6.59 -3.39
N LEU A 307 19.48 5.62 -3.71
CA LEU A 307 18.05 5.75 -3.83
C LEU A 307 17.36 4.62 -3.04
N ARG A 308 16.55 4.98 -2.05
CA ARG A 308 15.59 4.06 -1.48
C ARG A 308 14.19 4.40 -1.98
N ILE A 309 13.59 3.49 -2.70
CA ILE A 309 12.19 3.59 -3.11
C ILE A 309 11.32 3.30 -1.89
N THR A 310 10.38 4.19 -1.62
CA THR A 310 9.48 4.14 -0.46
C THR A 310 8.07 3.71 -0.83
N ALA A 311 7.72 3.84 -2.12
CA ALA A 311 6.39 3.55 -2.61
C ALA A 311 6.35 3.17 -4.10
N PHE A 312 5.29 2.52 -4.50
CA PHE A 312 4.81 2.33 -5.86
C PHE A 312 3.35 2.83 -5.93
N PRO A 313 2.97 3.63 -6.97
CA PRO A 313 3.70 4.00 -8.18
C PRO A 313 4.95 4.84 -7.88
N PHE A 314 5.92 4.78 -8.79
CA PHE A 314 7.13 5.57 -8.65
C PHE A 314 6.87 7.05 -8.93
N SER A 315 7.33 7.90 -8.03
CA SER A 315 7.27 9.34 -8.23
C SER A 315 8.30 9.81 -9.27
N LYS A 316 8.12 11.03 -9.75
CA LYS A 316 9.00 11.62 -10.78
C LYS A 316 10.47 11.65 -10.38
N GLU A 317 10.76 11.85 -9.09
CA GLU A 317 12.12 11.87 -8.55
C GLU A 317 12.85 10.54 -8.73
N VAL A 318 12.12 9.40 -8.67
CA VAL A 318 12.70 8.08 -8.97
C VAL A 318 13.13 8.01 -10.44
N GLU A 319 12.27 8.40 -11.36
CA GLU A 319 12.60 8.39 -12.80
C GLU A 319 13.77 9.31 -13.13
N GLU A 320 13.81 10.50 -12.54
CA GLU A 320 14.90 11.47 -12.73
C GLU A 320 16.23 10.91 -12.20
N PHE A 321 16.21 10.30 -11.02
CA PHE A 321 17.39 9.65 -10.45
C PHE A 321 17.91 8.53 -11.35
N LEU A 322 17.03 7.65 -11.81
CA LEU A 322 17.42 6.52 -12.67
C LEU A 322 18.04 6.99 -14.01
N LYS A 323 17.51 8.06 -14.60
CA LYS A 323 18.03 8.63 -15.85
C LYS A 323 19.43 9.23 -15.70
N ALA A 324 19.72 9.79 -14.53
CA ALA A 324 20.98 10.50 -14.23
C ALA A 324 22.20 9.58 -14.07
N HIS A 325 22.00 8.28 -13.90
CA HIS A 325 23.09 7.34 -13.61
C HIS A 325 23.37 6.40 -14.79
N GLU A 326 24.65 6.03 -14.97
CA GLU A 326 25.05 5.06 -15.99
C GLU A 326 24.76 3.63 -15.55
N LYS A 327 25.02 3.34 -14.24
CA LYS A 327 24.86 2.01 -13.66
C LYS A 327 24.24 2.07 -12.29
N ILE A 328 23.25 1.22 -12.03
CA ILE A 328 22.50 1.16 -10.78
C ILE A 328 22.50 -0.27 -10.26
N PHE A 329 22.99 -0.46 -9.05
CA PHE A 329 22.97 -1.73 -8.35
C PHE A 329 21.68 -1.84 -7.53
N VAL A 330 20.79 -2.74 -7.92
CA VAL A 330 19.51 -2.98 -7.24
C VAL A 330 19.70 -4.09 -6.22
N VAL A 331 19.70 -3.74 -4.94
CA VAL A 331 19.85 -4.71 -3.85
C VAL A 331 18.48 -5.16 -3.39
N GLU A 332 18.24 -6.46 -3.40
CA GLU A 332 16.95 -7.04 -3.11
C GLU A 332 17.03 -8.45 -2.52
N GLN A 333 16.06 -8.77 -1.66
CA GLN A 333 16.00 -10.04 -0.95
C GLN A 333 15.05 -11.03 -1.64
N ASN A 334 15.32 -11.32 -2.92
CA ASN A 334 14.63 -12.35 -3.68
C ASN A 334 15.51 -12.88 -4.81
N ARG A 335 15.21 -14.11 -5.27
CA ARG A 335 15.99 -14.80 -6.34
C ARG A 335 15.79 -14.15 -7.71
N ASP A 336 14.60 -13.65 -7.97
CA ASP A 336 14.18 -13.39 -9.35
C ASP A 336 14.34 -11.92 -9.78
N GLY A 337 14.90 -11.05 -8.93
CA GLY A 337 15.11 -9.64 -9.27
C GLY A 337 13.80 -8.88 -9.47
N GLN A 338 12.86 -9.04 -8.55
CA GLN A 338 11.50 -8.49 -8.69
C GLN A 338 11.48 -6.98 -8.69
N LEU A 339 12.25 -6.33 -7.81
CA LEU A 339 12.36 -4.88 -7.77
C LEU A 339 13.02 -4.34 -9.05
N CYS A 340 14.10 -4.96 -9.48
CA CYS A 340 14.78 -4.61 -10.73
C CYS A 340 13.82 -4.68 -11.93
N LYS A 341 13.01 -5.73 -12.01
CA LYS A 341 12.00 -5.91 -13.06
C LYS A 341 10.91 -4.85 -12.97
N LEU A 342 10.36 -4.60 -11.80
CA LEU A 342 9.32 -3.60 -11.59
C LEU A 342 9.79 -2.20 -12.01
N VAL A 343 11.00 -1.82 -11.60
CA VAL A 343 11.63 -0.55 -11.99
C VAL A 343 11.77 -0.45 -13.50
N ALA A 344 12.28 -1.49 -14.16
CA ALA A 344 12.44 -1.46 -15.61
C ALA A 344 11.11 -1.37 -16.37
N MET A 345 10.10 -2.14 -15.93
CA MET A 345 8.76 -2.16 -16.55
C MET A 345 8.04 -0.81 -16.45
N GLU A 346 8.10 -0.18 -15.29
CA GLU A 346 7.30 1.02 -15.01
C GLU A 346 7.99 2.33 -15.43
N THR A 347 9.32 2.35 -15.48
CA THR A 347 10.08 3.56 -15.87
C THR A 347 10.61 3.51 -17.29
N GLY A 348 10.58 2.35 -17.94
CA GLY A 348 11.17 2.16 -19.27
C GLY A 348 12.70 2.25 -19.32
N ILE A 349 13.38 2.23 -18.16
CA ILE A 349 14.84 2.23 -18.15
C ILE A 349 15.39 0.92 -18.73
N HIS A 350 16.46 1.01 -19.50
CA HIS A 350 17.10 -0.19 -20.07
C HIS A 350 17.66 -1.08 -18.96
N LEU A 351 17.34 -2.39 -19.01
CA LEU A 351 17.83 -3.40 -18.06
C LEU A 351 19.36 -3.44 -17.95
N GLU A 352 20.09 -3.09 -19.03
CA GLU A 352 21.55 -3.04 -19.04
C GLU A 352 22.14 -2.03 -18.03
N LYS A 353 21.34 -1.00 -17.65
CA LYS A 353 21.70 -0.04 -16.60
C LYS A 353 21.53 -0.62 -15.18
N LEU A 354 20.75 -1.68 -15.02
CA LEU A 354 20.38 -2.24 -13.74
C LEU A 354 21.13 -3.56 -13.50
N ASP A 355 21.89 -3.65 -12.41
CA ASP A 355 22.49 -4.89 -11.92
C ASP A 355 21.79 -5.33 -10.63
N SER A 356 21.06 -6.42 -10.67
CA SER A 356 20.38 -6.97 -9.50
C SER A 356 21.34 -7.76 -8.62
N ILE A 357 21.58 -7.25 -7.40
CA ILE A 357 22.31 -7.94 -6.33
C ILE A 357 21.27 -8.64 -5.45
N ARG A 358 21.25 -9.96 -5.47
CA ARG A 358 20.18 -10.77 -4.92
C ARG A 358 20.64 -11.60 -3.73
N MET A 359 20.02 -11.39 -2.58
CA MET A 359 20.16 -12.21 -1.39
C MET A 359 18.84 -12.97 -1.17
N TYR A 360 18.87 -14.28 -1.01
CA TYR A 360 17.63 -15.08 -0.91
C TYR A 360 17.80 -16.37 -0.11
N ASP A 361 18.63 -16.30 0.91
CA ASP A 361 18.88 -17.40 1.85
C ASP A 361 17.93 -17.41 3.06
N GLY A 362 17.04 -16.41 3.15
CA GLY A 362 16.08 -16.25 4.24
C GLY A 362 16.68 -15.58 5.48
N ILE A 363 17.85 -14.99 5.36
CA ILE A 363 18.52 -14.23 6.43
C ILE A 363 18.46 -12.73 6.08
N PRO A 364 18.28 -11.83 7.05
CA PRO A 364 18.40 -10.38 6.82
C PRO A 364 19.77 -10.02 6.24
N ILE A 365 19.79 -9.00 5.39
CA ILE A 365 21.03 -8.47 4.83
C ILE A 365 21.83 -7.73 5.90
#